data_c3866a04ddfc08521c81bba2af942103
#
_entry.id   c3866a04ddfc08521c81bba2af942103
#
_cell.length_a   1.000
_cell.length_b   1.000
_cell.length_c   1.000
_cell.angle_alpha   90.00
_cell.angle_beta   90.00
_cell.angle_gamma   90.00
#
_symmetry.space_group_name_H-M   'P 1'
#
loop_
_entity.id
_entity.type
_entity.pdbx_description
1 polymer ?
#
loop_
_entity_poly.entity_id
_entity_poly.type
_entity_poly.pdbx_seq_one_letter_code
_entity_poly.pdbx_strand_id
1 'polypeptide(L)'
;ILVMTTEIFRNMLYGTPIGEVGTSLVGVEAVVLDECHYMNDRQRGTVWEESIIYCPREVQLVALSATVDNSDQLTDWIQQVHGPTDRIYSDYRPVPLQFHYCNPKGLFPLLDDQQKRLNQRLKPKGGQAGRNGKRSPKQDSPSLPYVLSQLHQRDMLPAIYFIFSRRGCDKAVEEVGHISLVNEAEANTLKQQ
;
A
#
# COMPACT_ATOMS: atom_id res chain seq x y z
N ILE A 1 -4.16 15.27 21.23
CA ILE A 1 -3.78 14.23 20.27
C ILE A 1 -2.49 14.67 19.57
N LEU A 2 -1.49 13.80 19.56
CA LEU A 2 -0.24 13.98 18.83
C LEU A 2 -0.24 13.06 17.60
N VAL A 3 0.18 13.56 16.46
CA VAL A 3 0.34 12.78 15.22
C VAL A 3 1.78 12.93 14.76
N MET A 4 2.47 11.81 14.57
CA MET A 4 3.88 11.79 14.22
C MET A 4 4.25 10.52 13.46
N THR A 5 5.46 10.46 12.91
CA THR A 5 5.96 9.21 12.33
C THR A 5 6.41 8.24 13.42
N THR A 6 6.42 6.95 13.12
CA THR A 6 6.84 5.91 14.07
C THR A 6 8.29 6.11 14.52
N GLU A 7 9.16 6.63 13.65
CA GLU A 7 10.54 6.96 14.00
C GLU A 7 10.63 8.04 15.08
N ILE A 8 9.78 9.06 15.02
CA ILE A 8 9.74 10.12 16.06
C ILE A 8 9.24 9.51 17.38
N PHE A 9 8.18 8.72 17.35
CA PHE A 9 7.68 8.04 18.52
C PHE A 9 8.74 7.14 19.16
N ARG A 10 9.40 6.29 18.39
CA ARG A 10 10.52 5.45 18.87
C ARG A 10 11.62 6.30 19.54
N ASN A 11 11.99 7.44 18.94
CA ASN A 11 13.01 8.30 19.52
C ASN A 11 12.57 8.95 20.85
N MET A 12 11.27 9.20 21.03
CA MET A 12 10.72 9.64 22.32
C MET A 12 10.83 8.57 23.41
N LEU A 13 10.80 7.30 23.04
CA LEU A 13 10.95 6.18 23.96
C LEU A 13 12.41 5.96 24.38
N TYR A 14 13.38 6.37 23.55
CA TYR A 14 14.79 6.28 23.89
C TYR A 14 15.13 7.20 25.07
N GLY A 15 15.93 6.69 25.98
CA GLY A 15 16.29 7.41 27.21
C GLY A 15 15.33 7.18 28.37
N THR A 16 14.29 6.38 28.15
CA THR A 16 13.38 5.89 29.20
C THR A 16 13.78 4.44 29.53
N PRO A 17 13.89 4.04 30.82
CA PRO A 17 14.04 2.63 31.16
C PRO A 17 12.89 1.79 30.60
N ILE A 18 13.17 0.56 30.17
CA ILE A 18 12.15 -0.33 29.60
C ILE A 18 11.04 -0.57 30.65
N GLY A 19 9.80 -0.31 30.25
CA GLY A 19 8.61 -0.49 31.08
C GLY A 19 8.32 0.68 32.03
N GLU A 20 9.03 1.79 31.91
CA GLU A 20 8.75 3.02 32.65
C GLU A 20 8.23 4.13 31.72
N VAL A 21 7.27 4.92 32.24
CA VAL A 21 6.79 6.10 31.51
C VAL A 21 7.81 7.22 31.64
N GLY A 22 8.51 7.54 30.54
CA GLY A 22 9.43 8.67 30.51
C GLY A 22 8.72 10.03 30.52
N THR A 23 9.48 11.07 30.73
CA THR A 23 8.97 12.45 30.73
C THR A 23 8.28 12.83 29.41
N SER A 24 8.66 12.23 28.30
CA SER A 24 8.06 12.46 26.97
C SER A 24 6.67 11.86 26.79
N LEU A 25 6.26 10.90 27.63
CA LEU A 25 4.97 10.21 27.56
C LEU A 25 4.06 10.49 28.77
N VAL A 26 4.41 11.44 29.62
CA VAL A 26 3.56 11.83 30.74
C VAL A 26 2.19 12.28 30.23
N GLY A 27 1.12 11.64 30.73
CA GLY A 27 -0.26 11.92 30.33
C GLY A 27 -0.70 11.26 29.01
N VAL A 28 0.14 10.40 28.42
CA VAL A 28 -0.26 9.56 27.28
C VAL A 28 -0.96 8.30 27.81
N GLU A 29 -2.21 8.13 27.46
CA GLU A 29 -3.03 6.97 27.88
C GLU A 29 -3.03 5.85 26.82
N ALA A 30 -2.95 6.22 25.55
CA ALA A 30 -2.97 5.27 24.44
C ALA A 30 -2.06 5.70 23.30
N VAL A 31 -1.51 4.70 22.61
CA VAL A 31 -0.70 4.85 21.41
C VAL A 31 -1.31 3.99 20.30
N VAL A 32 -1.53 4.59 19.13
CA VAL A 32 -1.96 3.88 17.94
C VAL A 32 -0.79 3.81 16.98
N LEU A 33 -0.31 2.59 16.71
CA LEU A 33 0.70 2.31 15.69
C LEU A 33 -0.01 1.84 14.41
N ASP A 34 0.02 2.68 13.39
CA ASP A 34 -0.57 2.33 12.10
C ASP A 34 0.44 1.55 11.22
N GLU A 35 -0.10 0.78 10.27
CA GLU A 35 0.66 0.01 9.30
C GLU A 35 1.69 -0.94 9.93
N CYS A 36 1.34 -1.63 11.02
CA CYS A 36 2.25 -2.52 11.74
C CYS A 36 2.80 -3.68 10.87
N HIS A 37 2.20 -3.98 9.73
CA HIS A 37 2.75 -4.95 8.79
C HIS A 37 4.12 -4.55 8.21
N TYR A 38 4.52 -3.27 8.32
CA TYR A 38 5.88 -2.82 7.99
C TYR A 38 6.96 -3.40 8.91
N MET A 39 6.62 -4.09 9.99
CA MET A 39 7.59 -4.87 10.77
C MET A 39 8.34 -5.90 9.89
N ASN A 40 7.74 -6.35 8.79
CA ASN A 40 8.40 -7.23 7.81
C ASN A 40 9.36 -6.48 6.86
N ASP A 41 9.41 -5.15 6.88
CA ASP A 41 10.33 -4.38 6.04
C ASP A 41 11.77 -4.51 6.54
N ARG A 42 12.69 -4.87 5.63
CA ARG A 42 14.11 -5.12 5.97
C ARG A 42 14.86 -3.89 6.47
N GLN A 43 14.42 -2.71 6.11
CA GLN A 43 15.10 -1.45 6.44
C GLN A 43 14.47 -0.73 7.62
N ARG A 44 13.15 -0.81 7.74
CA ARG A 44 12.36 -0.02 8.69
C ARG A 44 11.62 -0.85 9.74
N GLY A 45 11.54 -2.17 9.59
CA GLY A 45 10.74 -3.04 10.46
C GLY A 45 11.08 -2.91 11.94
N THR A 46 12.37 -2.75 12.27
CA THR A 46 12.85 -2.56 13.64
C THR A 46 12.24 -1.34 14.34
N VAL A 47 11.79 -0.32 13.59
CA VAL A 47 11.17 0.88 14.16
C VAL A 47 9.86 0.53 14.88
N TRP A 48 9.02 -0.32 14.28
CA TRP A 48 7.78 -0.81 14.90
C TRP A 48 8.07 -1.77 16.05
N GLU A 49 9.01 -2.71 15.87
CA GLU A 49 9.41 -3.64 16.93
C GLU A 49 9.88 -2.89 18.17
N GLU A 50 10.81 -1.96 18.03
CA GLU A 50 11.33 -1.16 19.13
C GLU A 50 10.24 -0.28 19.76
N SER A 51 9.34 0.29 18.95
CA SER A 51 8.21 1.08 19.45
C SER A 51 7.29 0.25 20.34
N ILE A 52 7.07 -1.02 20.03
CA ILE A 52 6.26 -1.94 20.86
C ILE A 52 7.02 -2.37 22.11
N ILE A 53 8.30 -2.75 21.97
CA ILE A 53 9.13 -3.22 23.09
C ILE A 53 9.33 -2.14 24.16
N TYR A 54 9.59 -0.90 23.72
CA TYR A 54 9.86 0.21 24.64
C TYR A 54 8.60 0.96 25.10
N CYS A 55 7.43 0.70 24.49
CA CYS A 55 6.19 1.31 24.96
C CYS A 55 5.88 0.86 26.39
N PRO A 56 5.65 1.79 27.32
CA PRO A 56 5.31 1.45 28.70
C PRO A 56 4.03 0.62 28.76
N ARG A 57 4.00 -0.37 29.64
CA ARG A 57 2.86 -1.29 29.79
C ARG A 57 1.59 -0.62 30.30
N GLU A 58 1.71 0.52 30.93
CA GLU A 58 0.61 1.34 31.40
C GLU A 58 -0.11 2.09 30.28
N VAL A 59 0.55 2.24 29.13
CA VAL A 59 0.02 2.88 27.94
C VAL A 59 -0.69 1.83 27.09
N GLN A 60 -1.97 2.04 26.81
CA GLN A 60 -2.71 1.15 25.93
C GLN A 60 -2.15 1.19 24.51
N LEU A 61 -1.74 0.03 24.00
CA LEU A 61 -1.21 -0.08 22.64
C LEU A 61 -2.28 -0.61 21.68
N VAL A 62 -2.48 0.10 20.58
CA VAL A 62 -3.36 -0.31 19.48
C VAL A 62 -2.51 -0.45 18.23
N ALA A 63 -2.34 -1.66 17.73
CA ALA A 63 -1.59 -1.95 16.50
C ALA A 63 -2.55 -2.20 15.34
N LEU A 64 -2.55 -1.30 14.35
CA LEU A 64 -3.35 -1.43 13.14
C LEU A 64 -2.50 -2.01 12.02
N SER A 65 -3.05 -2.97 11.29
CA SER A 65 -2.33 -3.66 10.24
C SER A 65 -3.24 -4.04 9.08
N ALA A 66 -2.68 -4.09 7.88
CA ALA A 66 -3.29 -4.82 6.79
C ALA A 66 -3.34 -6.33 7.12
N THR A 67 -4.03 -7.10 6.29
CA THR A 67 -4.09 -8.57 6.42
C THR A 67 -2.68 -9.15 6.37
N VAL A 68 -2.26 -9.83 7.43
CA VAL A 68 -1.00 -10.56 7.52
C VAL A 68 -1.27 -12.03 7.83
N ASP A 69 -0.57 -12.93 7.15
CA ASP A 69 -0.80 -14.37 7.28
C ASP A 69 -0.44 -14.92 8.66
N ASN A 70 0.53 -14.28 9.34
CA ASN A 70 1.04 -14.66 10.65
C ASN A 70 0.51 -13.79 11.80
N SER A 71 -0.70 -13.28 11.69
CA SER A 71 -1.29 -12.37 12.71
C SER A 71 -1.35 -12.99 14.11
N ASP A 72 -1.54 -14.30 14.22
CA ASP A 72 -1.55 -15.00 15.53
C ASP A 72 -0.17 -14.91 16.19
N GLN A 73 0.90 -15.20 15.44
CA GLN A 73 2.28 -15.11 15.97
C GLN A 73 2.65 -13.68 16.38
N LEU A 74 2.19 -12.70 15.61
CA LEU A 74 2.40 -11.28 15.95
C LEU A 74 1.67 -10.91 17.25
N THR A 75 0.43 -11.36 17.42
CA THR A 75 -0.36 -11.14 18.63
C THR A 75 0.31 -11.77 19.85
N ASP A 76 0.76 -13.03 19.73
CA ASP A 76 1.47 -13.75 20.80
C ASP A 76 2.78 -13.04 21.18
N TRP A 77 3.52 -12.53 20.19
CA TRP A 77 4.74 -11.77 20.45
C TRP A 77 4.45 -10.44 21.17
N ILE A 78 3.45 -9.67 20.74
CA ILE A 78 3.06 -8.41 21.42
C ILE A 78 2.63 -8.72 22.85
N GLN A 79 1.87 -9.78 23.07
CA GLN A 79 1.47 -10.20 24.41
C GLN A 79 2.65 -10.49 25.34
N GLN A 80 3.73 -11.09 24.79
CA GLN A 80 4.93 -11.41 25.57
C GLN A 80 5.73 -10.15 25.96
N VAL A 81 5.86 -9.21 25.02
CA VAL A 81 6.76 -8.03 25.23
C VAL A 81 6.05 -6.85 25.86
N HIS A 82 4.77 -6.61 25.56
CA HIS A 82 4.03 -5.46 26.06
C HIS A 82 3.00 -5.83 27.13
N GLY A 83 2.14 -6.82 26.89
CA GLY A 83 1.12 -7.24 27.85
C GLY A 83 -0.07 -7.92 27.19
N PRO A 84 -1.14 -8.25 27.95
CA PRO A 84 -2.32 -8.92 27.43
C PRO A 84 -2.84 -8.25 26.15
N THR A 85 -3.02 -9.02 25.10
CA THR A 85 -3.33 -8.51 23.76
C THR A 85 -4.45 -9.32 23.13
N ASP A 86 -5.49 -8.61 22.67
CA ASP A 86 -6.61 -9.19 21.92
C ASP A 86 -6.44 -8.95 20.43
N ARG A 87 -6.68 -9.97 19.62
CA ARG A 87 -6.70 -9.86 18.18
C ARG A 87 -8.12 -9.58 17.68
N ILE A 88 -8.30 -8.44 17.02
CA ILE A 88 -9.53 -8.10 16.32
C ILE A 88 -9.29 -8.26 14.82
N TYR A 89 -10.08 -9.11 14.17
CA TYR A 89 -9.98 -9.38 12.73
C TYR A 89 -11.28 -9.08 12.02
N SER A 90 -11.19 -8.43 10.86
CA SER A 90 -12.31 -8.21 9.95
C SER A 90 -11.85 -8.36 8.50
N ASP A 91 -12.58 -9.14 7.73
CA ASP A 91 -12.42 -9.26 6.28
C ASP A 91 -13.38 -8.34 5.49
N TYR A 92 -14.19 -7.57 6.21
CA TYR A 92 -15.11 -6.63 5.60
C TYR A 92 -14.35 -5.51 4.86
N ARG A 93 -14.64 -5.39 3.56
CA ARG A 93 -14.15 -4.29 2.73
C ARG A 93 -15.32 -3.41 2.31
N PRO A 94 -15.39 -2.16 2.77
CA PRO A 94 -16.47 -1.23 2.39
C PRO A 94 -16.45 -0.92 0.89
N VAL A 95 -15.27 -0.95 0.26
CA VAL A 95 -15.11 -0.81 -1.19
C VAL A 95 -14.45 -2.09 -1.73
N PRO A 96 -15.20 -2.94 -2.46
CA PRO A 96 -14.63 -4.15 -3.03
C PRO A 96 -13.59 -3.81 -4.11
N LEU A 97 -12.49 -4.56 -4.12
CA LEU A 97 -11.43 -4.39 -5.11
C LEU A 97 -11.70 -5.28 -6.32
N GLN A 98 -11.55 -4.69 -7.52
CA GLN A 98 -11.56 -5.42 -8.78
C GLN A 98 -10.18 -5.32 -9.44
N PHE A 99 -9.56 -6.45 -9.70
CA PHE A 99 -8.23 -6.51 -10.28
C PHE A 99 -8.31 -6.60 -11.80
N HIS A 100 -7.59 -5.71 -12.48
CA HIS A 100 -7.48 -5.70 -13.93
C HIS A 100 -6.01 -5.77 -14.37
N TYR A 101 -5.79 -6.31 -15.55
CA TYR A 101 -4.49 -6.33 -16.21
C TYR A 101 -4.59 -5.61 -17.55
N CYS A 102 -3.72 -4.64 -17.76
CA CYS A 102 -3.62 -3.91 -19.02
C CYS A 102 -2.44 -4.44 -19.86
N ASN A 103 -2.70 -4.76 -21.12
CA ASN A 103 -1.68 -5.12 -22.09
C ASN A 103 -1.98 -4.41 -23.43
N PRO A 104 -1.13 -4.53 -24.48
CA PRO A 104 -1.37 -3.87 -25.76
C PRO A 104 -2.69 -4.24 -26.46
N LYS A 105 -3.39 -5.27 -25.99
CA LYS A 105 -4.69 -5.70 -26.55
C LYS A 105 -5.89 -5.13 -25.79
N GLY A 106 -5.67 -4.50 -24.65
CA GLY A 106 -6.74 -3.89 -23.84
C GLY A 106 -6.57 -4.10 -22.36
N LEU A 107 -7.60 -3.68 -21.63
CA LEU A 107 -7.77 -3.85 -20.20
C LEU A 107 -8.71 -5.04 -19.95
N PHE A 108 -8.28 -6.00 -19.17
CA PHE A 108 -9.01 -7.24 -18.90
C PHE A 108 -9.11 -7.49 -17.39
N PRO A 109 -10.25 -8.02 -16.88
CA PRO A 109 -10.26 -8.55 -15.53
C PRO A 109 -9.13 -9.55 -15.33
N LEU A 110 -8.40 -9.42 -14.21
CA LEU A 110 -7.27 -10.30 -13.90
C LEU A 110 -7.75 -11.73 -13.60
N LEU A 111 -8.87 -11.83 -12.91
CA LEU A 111 -9.46 -13.09 -12.48
C LEU A 111 -10.69 -13.45 -13.35
N ASP A 112 -11.09 -14.70 -13.31
CA ASP A 112 -12.33 -15.19 -13.90
C ASP A 112 -13.57 -14.69 -13.13
N ASP A 113 -14.76 -14.96 -13.65
CA ASP A 113 -16.03 -14.54 -13.06
C ASP A 113 -16.24 -15.07 -11.62
N GLN A 114 -15.55 -16.15 -11.25
CA GLN A 114 -15.56 -16.71 -9.90
C GLN A 114 -14.48 -16.13 -8.98
N GLN A 115 -13.65 -15.21 -9.49
CA GLN A 115 -12.53 -14.57 -8.80
C GLN A 115 -11.49 -15.55 -8.20
N LYS A 116 -11.40 -16.76 -8.74
CA LYS A 116 -10.52 -17.82 -8.22
C LYS A 116 -9.34 -18.15 -9.12
N ARG A 117 -9.46 -17.91 -10.42
CA ARG A 117 -8.43 -18.29 -11.41
C ARG A 117 -8.11 -17.14 -12.33
N LEU A 118 -6.88 -17.12 -12.84
CA LEU A 118 -6.48 -16.16 -13.86
C LEU A 118 -7.38 -16.28 -15.08
N ASN A 119 -7.82 -15.14 -15.59
CA ASN A 119 -8.63 -15.03 -16.80
C ASN A 119 -7.92 -15.73 -17.96
N GLN A 120 -8.63 -16.60 -18.64
CA GLN A 120 -8.08 -17.42 -19.75
C GLN A 120 -7.53 -16.56 -20.89
N ARG A 121 -8.08 -15.35 -21.09
CA ARG A 121 -7.60 -14.39 -22.10
C ARG A 121 -6.19 -13.85 -21.81
N LEU A 122 -5.72 -13.95 -20.57
CA LEU A 122 -4.39 -13.53 -20.14
C LEU A 122 -3.36 -14.66 -20.22
N LYS A 123 -3.80 -15.91 -20.37
CA LYS A 123 -2.88 -17.02 -20.54
C LYS A 123 -2.11 -16.86 -21.86
N PRO A 124 -0.78 -17.03 -21.86
CA PRO A 124 -0.04 -17.07 -23.11
C PRO A 124 -0.62 -18.21 -23.95
N LYS A 125 -1.05 -17.91 -25.17
CA LYS A 125 -1.41 -18.95 -26.12
C LYS A 125 -0.17 -19.85 -26.26
N GLY A 126 -0.29 -21.13 -25.89
CA GLY A 126 0.79 -22.09 -25.95
C GLY A 126 1.37 -22.16 -27.38
N GLY A 127 2.35 -21.33 -27.64
CA GLY A 127 3.24 -21.41 -28.77
C GLY A 127 4.53 -21.98 -28.25
N GLN A 128 5.00 -23.06 -28.86
CA GLN A 128 6.28 -23.68 -28.62
C GLN A 128 7.33 -22.61 -28.29
N ALA A 129 7.97 -22.73 -27.15
CA ALA A 129 9.14 -21.96 -26.80
C ALA A 129 10.20 -22.22 -27.90
N GLY A 130 10.19 -21.39 -28.91
CA GLY A 130 11.25 -21.36 -29.89
C GLY A 130 12.57 -21.09 -29.20
N ARG A 131 13.48 -21.98 -29.35
CA ARG A 131 14.82 -22.10 -28.76
C ARG A 131 15.75 -20.97 -29.17
N ASN A 132 15.40 -19.76 -29.33
CA ASN A 132 16.32 -18.62 -29.50
C ASN A 132 15.49 -17.33 -29.69
N GLY A 133 15.40 -16.55 -28.65
CA GLY A 133 14.88 -15.21 -28.73
C GLY A 133 14.71 -14.63 -27.34
N LYS A 134 15.71 -13.92 -26.85
CA LYS A 134 15.58 -13.01 -25.69
C LYS A 134 14.56 -11.92 -26.06
N ARG A 135 13.27 -12.18 -25.85
CA ARG A 135 12.26 -11.11 -25.82
C ARG A 135 12.56 -10.26 -24.60
N SER A 136 12.98 -9.04 -24.82
CA SER A 136 13.19 -8.10 -23.74
C SER A 136 11.82 -7.77 -23.15
N PRO A 137 11.66 -7.77 -21.78
CA PRO A 137 10.40 -7.47 -21.13
C PRO A 137 9.83 -6.07 -21.42
N LYS A 138 10.61 -5.20 -22.02
CA LYS A 138 10.24 -3.81 -22.34
C LYS A 138 9.28 -3.66 -23.51
N GLN A 139 9.09 -4.68 -24.35
CA GLN A 139 8.29 -4.56 -25.57
C GLN A 139 6.78 -4.80 -25.37
N ASP A 140 6.37 -5.35 -24.23
CA ASP A 140 4.97 -5.73 -23.99
C ASP A 140 4.24 -4.84 -22.98
N SER A 141 4.89 -3.80 -22.44
CA SER A 141 4.24 -2.88 -21.49
C SER A 141 3.48 -1.78 -22.25
N PRO A 142 2.18 -1.59 -21.99
CA PRO A 142 1.42 -0.52 -22.61
C PRO A 142 1.93 0.85 -22.15
N SER A 143 1.89 1.85 -23.04
CA SER A 143 2.23 3.23 -22.67
C SER A 143 1.22 3.81 -21.69
N LEU A 144 1.63 4.80 -20.89
CA LEU A 144 0.74 5.45 -19.94
C LEU A 144 -0.47 6.13 -20.64
N PRO A 145 -0.32 6.85 -21.77
CA PRO A 145 -1.45 7.37 -22.51
C PRO A 145 -2.46 6.31 -22.92
N TYR A 146 -1.98 5.15 -23.34
CA TYR A 146 -2.86 4.03 -23.69
C TYR A 146 -3.61 3.50 -22.47
N VAL A 147 -2.94 3.32 -21.33
CA VAL A 147 -3.61 2.90 -20.08
C VAL A 147 -4.70 3.88 -19.69
N LEU A 148 -4.42 5.19 -19.71
CA LEU A 148 -5.39 6.23 -19.40
C LEU A 148 -6.58 6.21 -20.36
N SER A 149 -6.34 6.01 -21.65
CA SER A 149 -7.42 5.90 -22.64
C SER A 149 -8.33 4.69 -22.37
N GLN A 150 -7.75 3.57 -21.94
CA GLN A 150 -8.51 2.37 -21.58
C GLN A 150 -9.35 2.57 -20.31
N LEU A 151 -8.85 3.32 -19.32
CA LEU A 151 -9.57 3.67 -18.10
C LEU A 151 -10.70 4.66 -18.39
N HIS A 152 -10.41 5.71 -19.16
CA HIS A 152 -11.40 6.71 -19.57
C HIS A 152 -12.58 6.09 -20.34
N GLN A 153 -12.31 5.22 -21.32
CA GLN A 153 -13.34 4.53 -22.10
C GLN A 153 -14.27 3.64 -21.28
N ARG A 154 -13.87 3.27 -20.07
CA ARG A 154 -14.62 2.40 -19.15
C ARG A 154 -15.19 3.12 -17.94
N ASP A 155 -15.10 4.45 -17.93
CA ASP A 155 -15.55 5.28 -16.81
C ASP A 155 -14.87 4.88 -15.48
N MET A 156 -13.56 4.62 -15.54
CA MET A 156 -12.73 4.21 -14.40
C MET A 156 -11.77 5.32 -13.94
N LEU A 157 -12.15 6.57 -14.15
CA LEU A 157 -11.44 7.73 -13.61
C LEU A 157 -12.23 8.29 -12.41
N PRO A 158 -11.56 8.98 -11.45
CA PRO A 158 -10.13 9.31 -11.43
C PRO A 158 -9.24 8.11 -11.12
N ALA A 159 -7.96 8.20 -11.48
CA ALA A 159 -6.97 7.14 -11.28
C ALA A 159 -5.71 7.67 -10.59
N ILE A 160 -5.09 6.83 -9.75
CA ILE A 160 -3.77 7.09 -9.17
C ILE A 160 -2.76 6.16 -9.85
N TYR A 161 -1.72 6.74 -10.44
CA TYR A 161 -0.66 5.99 -11.09
C TYR A 161 0.59 6.00 -10.24
N PHE A 162 0.96 4.85 -9.68
CA PHE A 162 2.10 4.71 -8.79
C PHE A 162 3.40 4.49 -9.57
N ILE A 163 4.40 5.32 -9.30
CA ILE A 163 5.74 5.24 -9.89
C ILE A 163 6.78 5.32 -8.77
N PHE A 164 7.71 4.36 -8.70
CA PHE A 164 8.71 4.25 -7.64
C PHE A 164 9.93 5.17 -7.81
N SER A 165 9.82 6.26 -8.58
CA SER A 165 10.88 7.24 -8.67
C SER A 165 10.33 8.63 -8.98
N ARG A 166 10.90 9.69 -8.36
CA ARG A 166 10.53 11.08 -8.60
C ARG A 166 10.69 11.45 -10.07
N ARG A 167 11.85 11.15 -10.66
CA ARG A 167 12.12 11.39 -12.09
C ARG A 167 11.13 10.65 -13.00
N GLY A 168 10.67 9.46 -12.59
CA GLY A 168 9.63 8.73 -13.31
C GLY A 168 8.28 9.41 -13.26
N CYS A 169 7.94 10.04 -12.15
CA CYS A 169 6.72 10.84 -12.02
C CYS A 169 6.76 12.07 -12.94
N ASP A 170 7.86 12.82 -12.93
CA ASP A 170 8.05 13.98 -13.80
C ASP A 170 7.90 13.60 -15.28
N LYS A 171 8.58 12.52 -15.70
CA LYS A 171 8.45 12.00 -17.06
C LYS A 171 7.02 11.57 -17.40
N ALA A 172 6.31 10.95 -16.47
CA ALA A 172 4.92 10.53 -16.71
C ALA A 172 3.99 11.73 -16.88
N VAL A 173 4.19 12.82 -16.13
CA VAL A 173 3.45 14.08 -16.30
C VAL A 173 3.71 14.67 -17.68
N GLU A 174 4.97 14.74 -18.12
CA GLU A 174 5.33 15.19 -19.47
C GLU A 174 4.65 14.35 -20.58
N GLU A 175 4.63 13.01 -20.40
CA GLU A 175 4.05 12.07 -21.35
C GLU A 175 2.53 12.25 -21.51
N VAL A 176 1.82 12.64 -20.45
CA VAL A 176 0.34 12.76 -20.46
C VAL A 176 -0.17 14.18 -20.42
N GLY A 177 0.69 15.18 -20.27
CA GLY A 177 0.31 16.59 -20.10
C GLY A 177 -0.48 17.19 -21.24
N HIS A 178 -0.50 16.56 -22.41
CA HIS A 178 -1.27 16.95 -23.58
C HIS A 178 -2.68 16.30 -23.63
N ILE A 179 -2.98 15.38 -22.72
CA ILE A 179 -4.26 14.66 -22.68
C ILE A 179 -5.22 15.42 -21.78
N SER A 180 -6.36 15.86 -22.31
CA SER A 180 -7.44 16.39 -21.49
C SER A 180 -8.30 15.24 -20.97
N LEU A 181 -8.35 15.10 -19.64
CA LEU A 181 -9.17 14.10 -18.94
C LEU A 181 -10.40 14.76 -18.27
N VAL A 182 -10.55 16.06 -18.43
CA VAL A 182 -11.63 16.85 -17.85
C VAL A 182 -12.46 17.51 -18.96
N ASN A 183 -13.74 17.71 -18.71
CA ASN A 183 -14.60 18.47 -19.61
C ASN A 183 -14.36 19.99 -19.46
N GLU A 184 -14.95 20.79 -20.35
CA GLU A 184 -14.75 22.27 -20.36
C GLU A 184 -15.18 22.95 -19.06
N ALA A 185 -16.26 22.48 -18.42
CA ALA A 185 -16.76 23.03 -17.17
C ALA A 185 -15.78 22.76 -16.02
N GLU A 186 -15.28 21.51 -15.93
CA GLU A 186 -14.27 21.11 -14.96
C GLU A 186 -12.94 21.85 -15.18
N ALA A 187 -12.51 22.00 -16.43
CA ALA A 187 -11.30 22.75 -16.78
C ALA A 187 -11.39 24.21 -16.36
N ASN A 188 -12.56 24.86 -16.52
CA ASN A 188 -12.79 26.24 -16.09
C ASN A 188 -12.77 26.37 -14.56
N THR A 189 -13.32 25.40 -13.85
CA THR A 189 -13.28 25.37 -12.38
C THR A 189 -11.86 25.24 -11.86
N LEU A 190 -11.05 24.36 -12.46
CA LEU A 190 -9.64 24.18 -12.09
C LEU A 190 -8.76 25.41 -12.37
N LYS A 191 -9.08 26.21 -13.40
CA LYS A 191 -8.35 27.47 -13.69
C LYS A 191 -8.66 28.59 -12.71
N GLN A 192 -9.73 28.48 -11.94
CA GLN A 192 -10.15 29.49 -10.96
C GLN A 192 -9.61 29.24 -9.55
N GLN A 193 -8.99 28.08 -9.32
CA GLN A 193 -8.28 27.71 -8.09
C GLN A 193 -6.79 27.99 -8.21
#